data_28379dc047590d613936a27d679266b7
#
_entry.id   28379dc047590d613936a27d679266b7
#
_cell.length_a   1.000
_cell.length_b   1.000
_cell.length_c   1.000
_cell.angle_alpha   90.00
_cell.angle_beta   90.00
_cell.angle_gamma   90.00
#
_symmetry.space_group_name_H-M   'P 1'
#
loop_
_entity.id
_entity.type
_entity.pdbx_description
1 polymer ?
#
loop_
_entity_poly.entity_id
_entity_poly.type
_entity_poly.pdbx_seq_one_letter_code
_entity_poly.pdbx_strand_id
1 'polypeptide(L)'
;MNEEFNVVIAEDEKRICSLIKALIDWDGLHLRLVGEAHDGVQALTLLQQEKVDILITDIRMPGVNGLDLTKWVNDHCNQCSVIIISGYKQFDYAYDALRMDVVDFLLKPIKKTEINNAISKIVQKRSVSSPNTSTIQLEVQQFRTSLRRQCIHSFLYNSSLRDVPLETFNKTTGMEFQNGDFVAIILQLYEPNSSLDGHFSRYSTSAVQSQPAFPVGIGDKLRDLLVAGLISKVIDIEAEFIDDTLYCIVNLDPNSRESFIRSLKRIKDILKEHIDVFRYRFLLTVSNFHSNYTAFPTAFQEARMLIPCKCALSGEGPFLWNDFPLPPLTLPKLSLKSECRRAAETRETKQIFYVIHDLIETHSTLFLTDPRLINSFLRQLFDAIWVIASNHTWLTPDALLIMQKYLVSCSSSLHDLEKNCCQLIDSILVRLQKEVDST
;
A
#
# COMPACT_ATOMS: atom_id res chain seq x y z
N MET A 1 23.54 6.83 -37.24
CA MET A 1 22.06 7.05 -37.24
C MET A 1 21.58 6.42 -35.96
N ASN A 2 21.01 7.20 -35.03
CA ASN A 2 20.40 6.62 -33.84
C ASN A 2 19.19 5.80 -34.29
N GLU A 3 19.19 4.50 -34.03
CA GLU A 3 18.01 3.66 -34.31
C GLU A 3 16.86 4.12 -33.39
N GLU A 4 15.71 4.38 -34.00
CA GLU A 4 14.48 4.74 -33.31
C GLU A 4 13.73 3.44 -32.95
N PHE A 5 13.27 3.32 -31.67
CA PHE A 5 12.57 2.12 -31.19
C PHE A 5 11.07 2.25 -31.39
N ASN A 6 10.47 1.30 -32.07
CA ASN A 6 9.02 1.24 -32.31
C ASN A 6 8.28 0.69 -31.08
N VAL A 7 7.37 1.49 -30.54
CA VAL A 7 6.59 1.15 -29.34
C VAL A 7 5.12 0.92 -29.70
N VAL A 8 4.54 -0.14 -29.18
CA VAL A 8 3.09 -0.37 -29.14
C VAL A 8 2.62 -0.32 -27.70
N ILE A 9 1.49 0.38 -27.47
CA ILE A 9 0.81 0.43 -26.17
C ILE A 9 -0.53 -0.28 -26.30
N ALA A 10 -0.76 -1.30 -25.48
CA ALA A 10 -2.00 -2.07 -25.40
C ALA A 10 -2.65 -1.85 -24.03
N GLU A 11 -3.74 -1.09 -23.99
CA GLU A 11 -4.46 -0.69 -22.77
C GLU A 11 -5.92 -0.41 -23.12
N ASP A 12 -6.86 -1.11 -22.47
CA ASP A 12 -8.30 -1.00 -22.77
C ASP A 12 -8.90 0.33 -22.26
N GLU A 13 -8.36 0.91 -21.21
CA GLU A 13 -8.77 2.22 -20.71
C GLU A 13 -8.07 3.36 -21.45
N LYS A 14 -8.78 4.06 -22.34
CA LYS A 14 -8.24 5.20 -23.13
C LYS A 14 -7.55 6.28 -22.28
N ARG A 15 -8.04 6.52 -21.06
CA ARG A 15 -7.43 7.50 -20.13
C ARG A 15 -6.06 7.05 -19.65
N ILE A 16 -5.92 5.78 -19.34
CA ILE A 16 -4.66 5.20 -18.89
C ILE A 16 -3.68 5.12 -20.07
N CYS A 17 -4.13 4.71 -21.26
CA CYS A 17 -3.31 4.76 -22.47
C CYS A 17 -2.76 6.18 -22.73
N SER A 18 -3.60 7.22 -22.60
CA SER A 18 -3.18 8.61 -22.74
C SER A 18 -2.19 9.04 -21.65
N LEU A 19 -2.37 8.57 -20.42
CA LEU A 19 -1.45 8.81 -19.31
C LEU A 19 -0.09 8.16 -19.58
N ILE A 20 -0.04 6.92 -20.00
CA ILE A 20 1.19 6.20 -20.34
C ILE A 20 1.98 7.00 -21.39
N LYS A 21 1.32 7.45 -22.45
CA LYS A 21 1.94 8.28 -23.49
C LYS A 21 2.51 9.59 -22.96
N ALA A 22 1.82 10.24 -22.02
CA ALA A 22 2.27 11.49 -21.41
C ALA A 22 3.45 11.30 -20.43
N LEU A 23 3.61 10.12 -19.86
CA LEU A 23 4.68 9.81 -18.92
C LEU A 23 6.00 9.42 -19.60
N ILE A 24 5.95 8.90 -20.84
CA ILE A 24 7.13 8.44 -21.58
C ILE A 24 7.92 9.64 -22.14
N ASP A 25 9.24 9.56 -22.02
CA ASP A 25 10.18 10.50 -22.64
C ASP A 25 10.56 10.02 -24.06
N TRP A 26 9.69 10.33 -25.02
CA TRP A 26 9.82 9.85 -26.40
C TRP A 26 11.10 10.31 -27.08
N ASP A 27 11.45 11.59 -26.96
CA ASP A 27 12.61 12.18 -27.61
C ASP A 27 13.92 11.76 -26.93
N GLY A 28 13.95 11.80 -25.58
CA GLY A 28 15.14 11.45 -24.80
C GLY A 28 15.55 9.98 -24.93
N LEU A 29 14.58 9.09 -25.19
CA LEU A 29 14.82 7.65 -25.35
C LEU A 29 14.78 7.17 -26.81
N HIS A 30 14.66 8.08 -27.79
CA HIS A 30 14.57 7.78 -29.21
C HIS A 30 13.47 6.78 -29.57
N LEU A 31 12.25 7.05 -29.09
CA LEU A 31 11.10 6.18 -29.22
C LEU A 31 10.09 6.71 -30.26
N ARG A 32 9.44 5.79 -30.96
CA ARG A 32 8.36 6.09 -31.89
C ARG A 32 7.13 5.26 -31.56
N LEU A 33 5.98 5.89 -31.32
CA LEU A 33 4.71 5.20 -31.16
C LEU A 33 4.22 4.75 -32.53
N VAL A 34 4.16 3.42 -32.75
CA VAL A 34 3.70 2.83 -34.02
C VAL A 34 2.27 2.32 -33.95
N GLY A 35 1.73 2.11 -32.73
CA GLY A 35 0.34 1.72 -32.58
C GLY A 35 -0.18 1.81 -31.15
N GLU A 36 -1.50 2.02 -31.07
CA GLU A 36 -2.28 1.97 -29.83
C GLU A 36 -3.37 0.91 -30.00
N ALA A 37 -3.46 -0.03 -29.08
CA ALA A 37 -4.48 -1.04 -29.03
C ALA A 37 -5.35 -0.89 -27.79
N HIS A 38 -6.66 -1.02 -27.97
CA HIS A 38 -7.63 -0.93 -26.87
C HIS A 38 -8.24 -2.30 -26.52
N ASP A 39 -7.72 -3.34 -27.10
CA ASP A 39 -7.99 -4.73 -26.76
C ASP A 39 -6.82 -5.61 -27.23
N GLY A 40 -6.78 -6.86 -26.74
CA GLY A 40 -5.69 -7.76 -27.09
C GLY A 40 -5.69 -8.25 -28.53
N VAL A 41 -6.82 -8.22 -29.24
CA VAL A 41 -6.90 -8.61 -30.64
C VAL A 41 -6.27 -7.56 -31.53
N GLN A 42 -6.55 -6.27 -31.27
CA GLN A 42 -5.90 -5.15 -31.94
C GLN A 42 -4.39 -5.16 -31.68
N ALA A 43 -3.97 -5.41 -30.42
CA ALA A 43 -2.56 -5.51 -30.08
C ALA A 43 -1.86 -6.63 -30.86
N LEU A 44 -2.48 -7.81 -30.95
CA LEU A 44 -1.95 -8.92 -31.71
C LEU A 44 -1.85 -8.59 -33.23
N THR A 45 -2.82 -7.89 -33.76
CA THR A 45 -2.82 -7.44 -35.16
C THR A 45 -1.64 -6.49 -35.43
N LEU A 46 -1.41 -5.51 -34.54
CA LEU A 46 -0.27 -4.58 -34.64
C LEU A 46 1.07 -5.31 -34.56
N LEU A 47 1.20 -6.27 -33.64
CA LEU A 47 2.40 -7.10 -33.51
C LEU A 47 2.71 -7.95 -34.76
N GLN A 48 1.69 -8.31 -35.53
CA GLN A 48 1.83 -9.08 -36.77
C GLN A 48 2.14 -8.21 -38.00
N GLN A 49 1.70 -6.96 -38.00
CA GLN A 49 1.78 -6.07 -39.15
C GLN A 49 2.96 -5.10 -39.11
N GLU A 50 3.38 -4.70 -37.89
CA GLU A 50 4.39 -3.70 -37.67
C GLU A 50 5.66 -4.30 -37.06
N LYS A 51 6.82 -3.69 -37.34
CA LYS A 51 8.04 -4.01 -36.59
C LYS A 51 7.97 -3.35 -35.22
N VAL A 52 7.69 -4.11 -34.19
CA VAL A 52 7.56 -3.65 -32.80
C VAL A 52 8.82 -4.02 -32.02
N ASP A 53 9.45 -3.03 -31.41
CA ASP A 53 10.63 -3.22 -30.55
C ASP A 53 10.27 -3.31 -29.07
N ILE A 54 9.23 -2.59 -28.65
CA ILE A 54 8.75 -2.55 -27.28
C ILE A 54 7.22 -2.67 -27.28
N LEU A 55 6.70 -3.66 -26.57
CA LEU A 55 5.28 -3.77 -26.24
C LEU A 55 5.09 -3.37 -24.78
N ILE A 56 4.21 -2.38 -24.54
CA ILE A 56 3.73 -2.01 -23.21
C ILE A 56 2.28 -2.46 -23.13
N THR A 57 1.96 -3.41 -22.26
CA THR A 57 0.63 -4.03 -22.24
C THR A 57 0.03 -4.09 -20.84
N ASP A 58 -1.28 -3.75 -20.71
CA ASP A 58 -2.04 -4.18 -19.54
C ASP A 58 -2.25 -5.69 -19.60
N ILE A 59 -2.45 -6.30 -18.44
CA ILE A 59 -2.78 -7.72 -18.33
C ILE A 59 -4.25 -7.97 -18.73
N ARG A 60 -5.17 -7.16 -18.21
CA ARG A 60 -6.60 -7.36 -18.43
C ARG A 60 -7.13 -6.52 -19.58
N MET A 61 -7.29 -7.15 -20.70
CA MET A 61 -7.93 -6.55 -21.86
C MET A 61 -8.96 -7.50 -22.48
N PRO A 62 -10.00 -6.98 -23.12
CA PRO A 62 -10.93 -7.80 -23.87
C PRO A 62 -10.23 -8.61 -24.98
N GLY A 63 -10.72 -9.79 -25.24
CA GLY A 63 -10.19 -10.69 -26.28
C GLY A 63 -8.96 -11.46 -25.83
N VAL A 64 -7.78 -10.98 -26.17
CA VAL A 64 -6.49 -11.59 -25.77
C VAL A 64 -5.93 -10.80 -24.59
N ASN A 65 -5.59 -11.49 -23.49
CA ASN A 65 -4.99 -10.83 -22.33
C ASN A 65 -3.49 -10.56 -22.55
N GLY A 66 -2.91 -9.64 -21.75
CA GLY A 66 -1.53 -9.22 -21.90
C GLY A 66 -0.50 -10.34 -21.69
N LEU A 67 -0.82 -11.36 -20.91
CA LEU A 67 0.05 -12.53 -20.74
C LEU A 67 0.05 -13.43 -21.98
N ASP A 68 -1.09 -13.63 -22.59
CA ASP A 68 -1.18 -14.37 -23.84
C ASP A 68 -0.47 -13.63 -24.99
N LEU A 69 -0.54 -12.26 -25.00
CA LEU A 69 0.26 -11.45 -25.91
C LEU A 69 1.76 -11.61 -25.66
N THR A 70 2.18 -11.61 -24.40
CA THR A 70 3.59 -11.80 -24.02
C THR A 70 4.08 -13.18 -24.49
N LYS A 71 3.29 -14.22 -24.27
CA LYS A 71 3.62 -15.57 -24.74
C LYS A 71 3.75 -15.61 -26.27
N TRP A 72 2.82 -14.98 -26.97
CA TRP A 72 2.88 -14.91 -28.42
C TRP A 72 4.15 -14.16 -28.90
N VAL A 73 4.51 -13.04 -28.25
CA VAL A 73 5.74 -12.30 -28.56
C VAL A 73 6.98 -13.18 -28.37
N ASN A 74 7.07 -13.90 -27.26
CA ASN A 74 8.21 -14.78 -27.00
C ASN A 74 8.33 -15.92 -28.01
N ASP A 75 7.20 -16.44 -28.47
CA ASP A 75 7.18 -17.55 -29.45
C ASP A 75 7.46 -17.07 -30.90
N HIS A 76 7.16 -15.80 -31.25
CA HIS A 76 7.17 -15.32 -32.62
C HIS A 76 8.06 -14.10 -32.90
N CYS A 77 8.43 -13.32 -31.87
CA CYS A 77 9.11 -12.02 -32.01
C CYS A 77 10.32 -11.90 -31.09
N ASN A 78 11.42 -12.60 -31.40
CA ASN A 78 12.67 -12.63 -30.61
C ASN A 78 13.31 -11.24 -30.35
N GLN A 79 12.87 -10.19 -31.04
CA GLN A 79 13.39 -8.84 -30.92
C GLN A 79 12.43 -7.86 -30.21
N CYS A 80 11.22 -8.28 -29.84
CA CYS A 80 10.27 -7.43 -29.12
C CYS A 80 10.43 -7.62 -27.61
N SER A 81 10.69 -6.54 -26.91
CA SER A 81 10.75 -6.54 -25.43
C SER A 81 9.40 -6.18 -24.86
N VAL A 82 8.96 -6.86 -23.80
CA VAL A 82 7.64 -6.65 -23.20
C VAL A 82 7.77 -6.00 -21.82
N ILE A 83 7.00 -4.92 -21.61
CA ILE A 83 6.74 -4.32 -20.30
C ILE A 83 5.27 -4.56 -19.97
N ILE A 84 5.00 -5.22 -18.86
CA ILE A 84 3.64 -5.47 -18.39
C ILE A 84 3.25 -4.38 -17.40
N ILE A 85 2.01 -3.87 -17.52
CA ILE A 85 1.39 -2.97 -16.56
C ILE A 85 0.24 -3.71 -15.89
N SER A 86 0.07 -3.55 -14.58
CA SER A 86 -1.00 -4.23 -13.83
C SER A 86 -1.58 -3.39 -12.72
N GLY A 87 -2.88 -3.56 -12.46
CA GLY A 87 -3.52 -3.04 -11.26
C GLY A 87 -3.25 -3.91 -10.04
N TYR A 88 -3.37 -3.34 -8.83
CA TYR A 88 -3.02 -3.93 -7.53
C TYR A 88 -3.61 -5.33 -7.20
N LYS A 89 -4.53 -5.86 -7.98
CA LYS A 89 -5.32 -7.05 -7.61
C LYS A 89 -4.78 -8.39 -8.15
N GLN A 90 -3.57 -8.44 -8.74
CA GLN A 90 -3.25 -9.57 -9.63
C GLN A 90 -1.84 -10.14 -9.47
N PHE A 91 -1.49 -10.56 -8.25
CA PHE A 91 -0.26 -11.32 -8.00
C PHE A 91 -0.16 -12.59 -8.88
N ASP A 92 -1.30 -13.22 -9.17
CA ASP A 92 -1.36 -14.43 -10.01
C ASP A 92 -0.77 -14.21 -11.40
N TYR A 93 -0.89 -12.99 -11.95
CA TYR A 93 -0.37 -12.65 -13.28
C TYR A 93 1.10 -12.27 -13.28
N ALA A 94 1.60 -11.69 -12.18
CA ALA A 94 3.03 -11.46 -12.02
C ALA A 94 3.80 -12.80 -11.99
N TYR A 95 3.19 -13.83 -11.39
CA TYR A 95 3.70 -15.19 -11.39
C TYR A 95 3.78 -15.80 -12.80
N ASP A 96 2.74 -15.63 -13.62
CA ASP A 96 2.73 -16.12 -15.00
C ASP A 96 3.69 -15.31 -15.90
N ALA A 97 3.77 -13.99 -15.70
CA ALA A 97 4.70 -13.12 -16.43
C ALA A 97 6.18 -13.46 -16.20
N LEU A 98 6.53 -13.93 -14.99
CA LEU A 98 7.89 -14.38 -14.64
C LEU A 98 8.40 -15.58 -15.47
N ARG A 99 7.48 -16.40 -15.95
CA ARG A 99 7.81 -17.53 -16.82
C ARG A 99 7.99 -17.10 -18.28
N MET A 100 7.69 -15.83 -18.58
CA MET A 100 7.59 -15.30 -19.94
C MET A 100 8.57 -14.14 -20.12
N ASP A 101 9.82 -14.29 -20.08
CA ASP A 101 10.93 -13.37 -20.42
C ASP A 101 10.54 -11.88 -20.64
N VAL A 102 9.77 -11.29 -19.67
CA VAL A 102 9.38 -9.87 -19.68
C VAL A 102 10.52 -9.03 -19.11
N VAL A 103 10.71 -7.83 -19.65
CA VAL A 103 11.79 -6.95 -19.21
C VAL A 103 11.48 -6.26 -17.89
N ASP A 104 10.22 -5.86 -17.69
CA ASP A 104 9.78 -5.24 -16.44
C ASP A 104 8.26 -5.39 -16.23
N PHE A 105 7.85 -5.22 -14.98
CA PHE A 105 6.46 -5.31 -14.56
C PHE A 105 6.14 -4.08 -13.70
N LEU A 106 5.22 -3.22 -14.17
CA LEU A 106 4.89 -1.96 -13.52
C LEU A 106 3.49 -2.03 -12.89
N LEU A 107 3.37 -1.44 -11.70
CA LEU A 107 2.08 -1.35 -11.01
C LEU A 107 1.36 -0.03 -11.31
N LYS A 108 0.04 -0.09 -11.50
CA LYS A 108 -0.82 1.11 -11.49
C LYS A 108 -1.01 1.60 -10.03
N PRO A 109 -0.83 2.90 -9.73
CA PRO A 109 -0.63 4.02 -10.66
C PRO A 109 0.82 4.13 -11.15
N ILE A 110 0.98 4.28 -12.47
CA ILE A 110 2.27 4.31 -13.14
C ILE A 110 3.00 5.62 -12.83
N LYS A 111 4.27 5.54 -12.42
CA LYS A 111 5.12 6.71 -12.19
C LYS A 111 6.04 6.96 -13.38
N LYS A 112 6.24 8.26 -13.70
CA LYS A 112 7.11 8.69 -14.81
C LYS A 112 8.51 8.08 -14.71
N THR A 113 9.08 8.02 -13.52
CA THR A 113 10.44 7.46 -13.30
C THR A 113 10.48 5.95 -13.56
N GLU A 114 9.44 5.21 -13.15
CA GLU A 114 9.43 3.74 -13.29
C GLU A 114 9.31 3.31 -14.75
N ILE A 115 8.41 3.90 -15.51
CA ILE A 115 8.22 3.54 -16.93
C ILE A 115 9.43 3.93 -17.77
N ASN A 116 10.02 5.12 -17.56
CA ASN A 116 11.19 5.55 -18.32
C ASN A 116 12.46 4.74 -17.95
N ASN A 117 12.59 4.32 -16.70
CA ASN A 117 13.65 3.41 -16.28
C ASN A 117 13.52 2.02 -16.94
N ALA A 118 12.30 1.47 -17.01
CA ALA A 118 12.05 0.20 -17.69
C ALA A 118 12.39 0.26 -19.18
N ILE A 119 11.97 1.34 -19.86
CA ILE A 119 12.30 1.55 -21.27
C ILE A 119 13.79 1.78 -21.48
N SER A 120 14.45 2.57 -20.62
CA SER A 120 15.90 2.84 -20.71
C SER A 120 16.72 1.56 -20.65
N LYS A 121 16.31 0.57 -19.83
CA LYS A 121 16.97 -0.75 -19.79
C LYS A 121 16.93 -1.44 -21.15
N ILE A 122 15.79 -1.38 -21.85
CA ILE A 122 15.63 -1.99 -23.18
C ILE A 122 16.55 -1.30 -24.21
N VAL A 123 16.53 0.04 -24.23
CA VAL A 123 17.32 0.84 -25.17
C VAL A 123 18.82 0.60 -24.95
N GLN A 124 19.29 0.60 -23.70
CA GLN A 124 20.70 0.35 -23.36
C GLN A 124 21.14 -1.08 -23.72
N LYS A 125 20.30 -2.08 -23.46
CA LYS A 125 20.59 -3.50 -23.76
C LYS A 125 20.85 -3.73 -25.26
N ARG A 126 20.17 -3.00 -26.14
CA ARG A 126 20.37 -3.12 -27.59
C ARG A 126 21.53 -2.28 -28.13
N SER A 127 21.91 -1.21 -27.44
CA SER A 127 23.00 -0.34 -27.85
C SER A 127 24.40 -0.96 -27.58
N VAL A 128 24.46 -1.97 -26.71
CA VAL A 128 25.73 -2.63 -26.31
C VAL A 128 25.80 -4.02 -26.93
N SER A 129 26.66 -4.18 -27.92
CA SER A 129 26.83 -5.41 -28.73
C SER A 129 27.51 -6.58 -28.00
N SER A 130 27.59 -6.59 -26.69
CA SER A 130 28.05 -7.74 -25.88
C SER A 130 27.47 -7.64 -24.47
N PRO A 131 26.55 -8.52 -24.06
CA PRO A 131 26.09 -8.56 -22.68
C PRO A 131 27.22 -9.09 -21.78
N ASN A 132 27.84 -8.22 -20.98
CA ASN A 132 28.69 -8.64 -19.88
C ASN A 132 27.83 -9.45 -18.90
N THR A 133 28.26 -10.65 -18.53
CA THR A 133 27.59 -11.55 -17.57
C THR A 133 27.22 -10.84 -16.26
N SER A 134 28.00 -9.83 -15.87
CA SER A 134 27.75 -8.97 -14.71
C SER A 134 26.54 -8.04 -14.86
N THR A 135 26.22 -7.57 -16.07
CA THR A 135 25.04 -6.70 -16.31
C THR A 135 23.76 -7.50 -16.25
N ILE A 136 23.75 -8.72 -16.83
CA ILE A 136 22.59 -9.64 -16.74
C ILE A 136 22.31 -10.06 -15.28
N GLN A 137 23.36 -10.31 -14.49
CA GLN A 137 23.20 -10.64 -13.08
C GLN A 137 22.60 -9.48 -12.27
N LEU A 138 23.02 -8.24 -12.54
CA LEU A 138 22.46 -7.04 -11.90
C LEU A 138 21.00 -6.82 -12.29
N GLU A 139 20.65 -7.01 -13.55
CA GLU A 139 19.25 -6.89 -14.03
C GLU A 139 18.34 -7.93 -13.39
N VAL A 140 18.78 -9.18 -13.35
CA VAL A 140 18.03 -10.28 -12.69
C VAL A 140 17.86 -10.00 -11.20
N GLN A 141 18.89 -9.45 -10.54
CA GLN A 141 18.80 -9.11 -9.12
C GLN A 141 17.85 -7.93 -8.86
N GLN A 142 17.88 -6.88 -9.69
CA GLN A 142 16.94 -5.76 -9.59
C GLN A 142 15.49 -6.20 -9.84
N PHE A 143 15.29 -7.08 -10.82
CA PHE A 143 13.99 -7.65 -11.12
C PHE A 143 13.46 -8.49 -9.94
N ARG A 144 14.28 -9.37 -9.36
CA ARG A 144 13.92 -10.12 -8.15
C ARG A 144 13.55 -9.21 -6.99
N THR A 145 14.31 -8.12 -6.79
CA THR A 145 14.00 -7.14 -5.73
C THR A 145 12.63 -6.48 -5.96
N SER A 146 12.33 -6.12 -7.21
CA SER A 146 11.02 -5.57 -7.57
C SER A 146 9.88 -6.54 -7.26
N LEU A 147 10.07 -7.83 -7.57
CA LEU A 147 9.08 -8.87 -7.29
C LEU A 147 8.86 -9.12 -5.79
N ARG A 148 9.93 -9.15 -5.01
CA ARG A 148 9.84 -9.29 -3.54
C ARG A 148 8.97 -8.18 -2.95
N ARG A 149 9.17 -6.93 -3.40
CA ARG A 149 8.35 -5.79 -2.99
C ARG A 149 6.89 -5.90 -3.46
N GLN A 150 6.66 -6.38 -4.68
CA GLN A 150 5.32 -6.62 -5.19
C GLN A 150 4.56 -7.67 -4.38
N CYS A 151 5.22 -8.65 -3.78
CA CYS A 151 4.59 -9.60 -2.86
C CYS A 151 3.93 -8.88 -1.69
N ILE A 152 4.61 -7.87 -1.10
CA ILE A 152 4.05 -7.09 0.00
C ILE A 152 2.76 -6.39 -0.43
N HIS A 153 2.75 -5.72 -1.59
CA HIS A 153 1.53 -5.11 -2.13
C HIS A 153 0.40 -6.12 -2.30
N SER A 154 0.71 -7.30 -2.83
CA SER A 154 -0.27 -8.38 -2.97
C SER A 154 -0.86 -8.83 -1.65
N PHE A 155 -0.03 -9.02 -0.64
CA PHE A 155 -0.48 -9.42 0.69
C PHE A 155 -1.31 -8.34 1.38
N LEU A 156 -1.05 -7.07 1.08
CA LEU A 156 -1.79 -5.95 1.67
C LEU A 156 -3.21 -5.79 1.09
N TYR A 157 -3.40 -6.13 -0.18
CA TYR A 157 -4.63 -5.81 -0.92
C TYR A 157 -5.46 -7.05 -1.32
N ASN A 158 -4.88 -8.26 -1.25
CA ASN A 158 -5.59 -9.51 -1.53
C ASN A 158 -5.93 -10.22 -0.22
N SER A 159 -7.21 -10.57 -0.06
CA SER A 159 -7.69 -11.30 1.12
C SER A 159 -7.36 -12.80 1.10
N SER A 160 -7.01 -13.34 -0.06
CA SER A 160 -6.65 -14.75 -0.23
C SER A 160 -5.59 -14.89 -1.33
N LEU A 161 -4.57 -15.67 -1.04
CA LEU A 161 -3.58 -16.10 -2.02
C LEU A 161 -3.94 -17.48 -2.55
N ARG A 162 -3.60 -17.77 -3.81
CA ARG A 162 -3.61 -19.14 -4.29
C ARG A 162 -2.60 -19.96 -3.47
N ASP A 163 -2.98 -21.17 -3.13
CA ASP A 163 -2.12 -22.10 -2.42
C ASP A 163 -1.05 -22.64 -3.39
N VAL A 164 0.05 -21.88 -3.48
CA VAL A 164 1.21 -22.24 -4.30
C VAL A 164 2.24 -22.91 -3.39
N PRO A 165 2.88 -24.03 -3.79
CA PRO A 165 3.92 -24.63 -2.98
C PRO A 165 5.04 -23.63 -2.64
N LEU A 166 5.52 -23.64 -1.41
CA LEU A 166 6.53 -22.70 -0.89
C LEU A 166 7.79 -22.68 -1.77
N GLU A 167 8.24 -23.83 -2.24
CA GLU A 167 9.40 -23.94 -3.14
C GLU A 167 9.18 -23.17 -4.44
N THR A 168 7.98 -23.30 -5.02
CA THR A 168 7.61 -22.58 -6.24
C THR A 168 7.52 -21.07 -6.00
N PHE A 169 6.94 -20.67 -4.87
CA PHE A 169 6.89 -19.27 -4.44
C PHE A 169 8.30 -18.68 -4.31
N ASN A 170 9.21 -19.36 -3.58
CA ASN A 170 10.60 -18.93 -3.40
C ASN A 170 11.33 -18.80 -4.74
N LYS A 171 11.22 -19.80 -5.61
CA LYS A 171 11.86 -19.82 -6.93
C LYS A 171 11.40 -18.63 -7.78
N THR A 172 10.13 -18.27 -7.67
CA THR A 172 9.52 -17.20 -8.43
C THR A 172 9.92 -15.82 -7.90
N THR A 173 9.82 -15.60 -6.59
CA THR A 173 10.03 -14.29 -5.96
C THR A 173 11.49 -14.02 -5.61
N GLY A 174 12.33 -15.07 -5.57
CA GLY A 174 13.68 -14.99 -5.03
C GLY A 174 13.71 -14.88 -3.49
N MET A 175 12.60 -15.21 -2.81
CA MET A 175 12.57 -15.40 -1.36
C MET A 175 13.26 -16.71 -0.97
N GLU A 176 13.73 -16.75 0.26
CA GLU A 176 14.37 -17.96 0.86
C GLU A 176 13.53 -18.50 2.02
N PHE A 177 12.21 -18.39 1.93
CA PHE A 177 11.29 -18.84 2.97
C PHE A 177 11.41 -20.34 3.22
N GLN A 178 11.39 -20.72 4.49
CA GLN A 178 11.40 -22.12 4.95
C GLN A 178 10.18 -22.39 5.83
N ASN A 179 9.93 -23.67 6.10
CA ASN A 179 8.91 -24.03 7.08
C ASN A 179 9.27 -23.44 8.45
N GLY A 180 8.37 -22.66 9.00
CA GLY A 180 8.60 -21.92 10.23
C GLY A 180 7.48 -20.95 10.52
N ASP A 181 7.79 -19.89 11.22
CA ASP A 181 6.86 -18.82 11.52
C ASP A 181 6.92 -17.71 10.46
N PHE A 182 5.74 -17.20 10.13
CA PHE A 182 5.53 -16.06 9.24
C PHE A 182 4.86 -14.93 10.01
N VAL A 183 5.46 -13.74 9.97
CA VAL A 183 5.06 -12.58 10.76
C VAL A 183 5.02 -11.35 9.88
N ALA A 184 4.00 -10.52 10.04
CA ALA A 184 3.95 -9.18 9.46
C ALA A 184 4.32 -8.13 10.49
N ILE A 185 5.14 -7.16 10.09
CA ILE A 185 5.48 -5.97 10.87
C ILE A 185 4.97 -4.74 10.13
N ILE A 186 4.39 -3.81 10.87
CA ILE A 186 4.05 -2.49 10.38
C ILE A 186 4.78 -1.45 11.23
N LEU A 187 5.55 -0.59 10.56
CA LEU A 187 6.15 0.59 11.16
C LEU A 187 5.54 1.81 10.49
N GLN A 188 4.64 2.49 11.19
CA GLN A 188 3.96 3.68 10.70
C GLN A 188 4.62 4.94 11.23
N LEU A 189 4.92 5.89 10.35
CA LEU A 189 5.35 7.24 10.72
C LEU A 189 4.14 8.17 10.88
N TYR A 190 4.26 9.15 11.77
CA TYR A 190 3.25 10.21 11.95
C TYR A 190 3.87 11.48 12.53
N GLU A 191 3.22 12.63 12.27
CA GLU A 191 3.60 13.92 12.84
C GLU A 191 2.79 14.19 14.11
N PRO A 192 3.41 14.39 15.26
CA PRO A 192 2.70 14.48 16.55
C PRO A 192 1.78 15.71 16.70
N ASN A 193 1.93 16.74 15.86
CA ASN A 193 1.20 18.02 15.98
C ASN A 193 0.43 18.41 14.71
N SER A 194 0.11 17.47 13.83
CA SER A 194 -0.67 17.76 12.64
C SER A 194 -2.11 18.09 13.04
N SER A 195 -2.56 19.34 12.78
CA SER A 195 -3.94 19.75 13.03
C SER A 195 -4.88 19.21 11.97
N LEU A 196 -6.07 18.75 12.38
CA LEU A 196 -7.13 18.30 11.49
C LEU A 196 -7.53 19.36 10.45
N ASP A 197 -7.55 20.65 10.83
CA ASP A 197 -8.01 21.74 9.98
C ASP A 197 -7.20 21.96 8.70
N GLY A 198 -5.89 21.76 8.73
CA GLY A 198 -5.02 21.89 7.56
C GLY A 198 -5.21 20.78 6.51
N HIS A 199 -5.75 19.65 6.90
CA HIS A 199 -5.94 18.50 6.02
C HIS A 199 -7.35 18.44 5.42
N PHE A 200 -8.38 18.91 6.13
CA PHE A 200 -9.76 18.98 5.61
C PHE A 200 -9.88 19.84 4.35
N SER A 201 -9.16 20.98 4.32
CA SER A 201 -9.15 21.88 3.16
C SER A 201 -8.50 21.25 1.92
N ARG A 202 -7.58 20.28 2.09
CA ARG A 202 -6.90 19.59 0.97
C ARG A 202 -7.75 18.53 0.29
N TYR A 203 -8.69 17.90 0.98
CA TYR A 203 -9.60 16.90 0.42
C TYR A 203 -10.84 17.49 -0.24
N SER A 204 -11.08 18.79 -0.12
CA SER A 204 -12.22 19.47 -0.72
C SER A 204 -11.98 19.95 -2.16
N THR A 205 -10.75 19.92 -2.63
CA THR A 205 -10.41 20.27 -4.01
C THR A 205 -9.86 19.03 -4.69
N SER A 206 -10.33 18.74 -5.90
CA SER A 206 -10.02 17.58 -6.76
C SER A 206 -8.55 17.47 -7.22
N ALA A 207 -7.63 18.08 -6.53
CA ALA A 207 -6.20 18.02 -6.77
C ALA A 207 -5.50 17.39 -5.55
N VAL A 208 -5.53 16.07 -5.47
CA VAL A 208 -4.60 15.30 -4.62
C VAL A 208 -3.21 15.37 -5.27
N GLN A 209 -2.58 16.53 -5.19
CA GLN A 209 -1.13 16.60 -5.31
C GLN A 209 -0.56 16.28 -3.92
N SER A 210 -0.32 15.00 -3.70
CA SER A 210 0.45 14.52 -2.56
C SER A 210 1.89 14.99 -2.69
N GLN A 211 2.22 16.14 -2.08
CA GLN A 211 3.62 16.33 -1.70
C GLN A 211 3.96 15.20 -0.72
N PRO A 212 5.11 14.54 -0.87
CA PRO A 212 5.54 13.55 0.10
C PRO A 212 5.57 14.20 1.49
N ALA A 213 4.76 13.69 2.42
CA ALA A 213 4.68 14.21 3.78
C ALA A 213 6.02 14.08 4.53
N PHE A 214 6.91 13.24 4.01
CA PHE A 214 8.17 12.87 4.64
C PHE A 214 9.37 13.14 3.71
N PRO A 215 10.58 13.39 4.28
CA PRO A 215 11.79 13.58 3.49
C PRO A 215 12.07 12.41 2.56
N VAL A 216 12.54 12.72 1.36
CA VAL A 216 12.98 11.72 0.39
C VAL A 216 14.07 10.84 1.02
N GLY A 217 13.91 9.51 0.90
CA GLY A 217 14.87 8.52 1.42
C GLY A 217 14.67 8.11 2.88
N ILE A 218 13.70 8.67 3.62
CA ILE A 218 13.41 8.22 4.99
C ILE A 218 12.95 6.76 5.01
N GLY A 219 12.12 6.35 4.03
CA GLY A 219 11.64 4.98 3.91
C GLY A 219 12.78 3.98 3.72
N ASP A 220 13.76 4.30 2.86
CA ASP A 220 14.94 3.46 2.65
C ASP A 220 15.78 3.32 3.92
N LYS A 221 16.01 4.40 4.65
CA LYS A 221 16.73 4.36 5.93
C LYS A 221 16.02 3.51 6.98
N LEU A 222 14.70 3.65 7.11
CA LEU A 222 13.92 2.86 8.06
C LEU A 222 13.92 1.38 7.70
N ARG A 223 13.80 1.08 6.41
CA ARG A 223 13.92 -0.29 5.91
C ARG A 223 15.27 -0.87 6.26
N ASP A 224 16.35 -0.17 5.93
CA ASP A 224 17.72 -0.64 6.15
C ASP A 224 18.00 -0.84 7.65
N LEU A 225 17.53 0.04 8.53
CA LEU A 225 17.65 -0.12 9.99
C LEU A 225 16.87 -1.34 10.50
N LEU A 226 15.63 -1.52 10.04
CA LEU A 226 14.81 -2.66 10.45
C LEU A 226 15.39 -3.98 9.95
N VAL A 227 15.76 -4.06 8.69
CA VAL A 227 16.31 -5.27 8.08
C VAL A 227 17.66 -5.61 8.70
N ALA A 228 18.57 -4.66 8.84
CA ALA A 228 19.88 -4.87 9.47
C ALA A 228 19.75 -5.34 10.92
N GLY A 229 18.77 -4.80 11.66
CA GLY A 229 18.51 -5.20 13.05
C GLY A 229 17.92 -6.61 13.21
N LEU A 230 17.26 -7.14 12.21
CA LEU A 230 16.55 -8.43 12.24
C LEU A 230 17.26 -9.54 11.47
N ILE A 231 18.06 -9.25 10.45
CA ILE A 231 18.57 -10.23 9.48
C ILE A 231 19.29 -11.42 10.12
N SER A 232 19.99 -11.23 11.23
CA SER A 232 20.66 -12.30 11.95
C SER A 232 19.74 -13.17 12.81
N LYS A 233 18.43 -12.87 12.86
CA LYS A 233 17.41 -13.51 13.71
C LYS A 233 16.28 -14.13 12.92
N VAL A 234 16.27 -13.97 11.61
CA VAL A 234 15.23 -14.40 10.71
C VAL A 234 15.84 -15.27 9.61
N ILE A 235 15.02 -16.08 8.96
CA ILE A 235 15.40 -16.88 7.80
C ILE A 235 15.44 -15.97 6.56
N ASP A 236 14.35 -15.21 6.35
CA ASP A 236 14.26 -14.22 5.27
C ASP A 236 13.35 -13.07 5.70
N ILE A 237 13.60 -11.91 5.11
CA ILE A 237 12.88 -10.66 5.41
C ILE A 237 12.81 -9.78 4.17
N GLU A 238 11.63 -9.18 3.92
CA GLU A 238 11.46 -8.14 2.91
C GLU A 238 10.61 -7.01 3.48
N ALA A 239 10.92 -5.78 3.09
CA ALA A 239 10.21 -4.60 3.56
C ALA A 239 10.04 -3.56 2.46
N GLU A 240 8.87 -2.93 2.41
CA GLU A 240 8.50 -1.89 1.44
C GLU A 240 7.85 -0.70 2.14
N PHE A 241 8.31 0.51 1.80
CA PHE A 241 7.75 1.75 2.33
C PHE A 241 6.71 2.31 1.37
N ILE A 242 5.47 2.39 1.84
CA ILE A 242 4.33 2.85 1.06
C ILE A 242 3.69 4.02 1.82
N ASP A 243 3.63 5.20 1.22
CA ASP A 243 3.12 6.44 1.79
C ASP A 243 3.85 6.87 3.08
N ASP A 244 3.33 6.50 4.24
CA ASP A 244 3.83 6.82 5.59
C ASP A 244 4.19 5.56 6.39
N THR A 245 4.15 4.40 5.77
CA THR A 245 4.18 3.11 6.46
C THR A 245 5.17 2.15 5.82
N LEU A 246 6.06 1.59 6.63
CA LEU A 246 6.92 0.47 6.23
C LEU A 246 6.19 -0.84 6.56
N TYR A 247 5.90 -1.62 5.54
CA TYR A 247 5.33 -2.96 5.64
C TYR A 247 6.45 -3.99 5.49
N CYS A 248 6.47 -4.97 6.40
CA CYS A 248 7.53 -5.97 6.39
C CYS A 248 6.93 -7.36 6.54
N ILE A 249 7.42 -8.31 5.75
CA ILE A 249 7.17 -9.75 5.85
C ILE A 249 8.42 -10.44 6.35
N VAL A 250 8.25 -11.32 7.31
CA VAL A 250 9.34 -12.00 8.00
C VAL A 250 9.05 -13.49 8.07
N ASN A 251 10.05 -14.31 7.76
CA ASN A 251 10.07 -15.74 8.04
C ASN A 251 11.16 -16.04 9.05
N LEU A 252 10.84 -16.79 10.10
CA LEU A 252 11.78 -17.12 11.18
C LEU A 252 11.58 -18.56 11.70
N ASP A 253 12.64 -19.09 12.31
CA ASP A 253 12.58 -20.34 13.07
C ASP A 253 11.70 -20.15 14.31
N PRO A 254 10.73 -21.05 14.60
CA PRO A 254 9.88 -20.96 15.79
C PRO A 254 10.65 -20.84 17.11
N ASN A 255 11.84 -21.44 17.20
CA ASN A 255 12.71 -21.33 18.39
C ASN A 255 13.34 -19.94 18.55
N SER A 256 13.30 -19.12 17.51
CA SER A 256 13.86 -17.76 17.51
C SER A 256 12.88 -16.67 17.95
N ARG A 257 11.61 -16.98 18.26
CA ARG A 257 10.56 -15.99 18.60
C ARG A 257 11.00 -15.00 19.69
N GLU A 258 11.54 -15.50 20.80
CA GLU A 258 11.97 -14.62 21.91
C GLU A 258 13.13 -13.71 21.49
N SER A 259 14.12 -14.25 20.76
CA SER A 259 15.25 -13.45 20.29
C SER A 259 14.83 -12.39 19.27
N PHE A 260 13.86 -12.73 18.43
CA PHE A 260 13.23 -11.82 17.48
C PHE A 260 12.50 -10.67 18.21
N ILE A 261 11.67 -10.97 19.21
CA ILE A 261 10.96 -9.95 20.00
C ILE A 261 11.95 -9.04 20.74
N ARG A 262 13.03 -9.60 21.32
CA ARG A 262 14.08 -8.78 21.95
C ARG A 262 14.77 -7.86 20.94
N SER A 263 15.00 -8.33 19.71
CA SER A 263 15.59 -7.51 18.65
C SER A 263 14.67 -6.37 18.23
N LEU A 264 13.36 -6.61 18.12
CA LEU A 264 12.37 -5.56 17.86
C LEU A 264 12.36 -4.46 18.93
N LYS A 265 12.44 -4.84 20.20
CA LYS A 265 12.54 -3.85 21.30
C LYS A 265 13.80 -3.01 21.19
N ARG A 266 14.94 -3.62 20.85
CA ARG A 266 16.20 -2.91 20.62
C ARG A 266 16.15 -1.99 19.39
N ILE A 267 15.54 -2.46 18.30
CA ILE A 267 15.35 -1.65 17.09
C ILE A 267 14.47 -0.43 17.38
N LYS A 268 13.42 -0.59 18.17
CA LYS A 268 12.59 0.54 18.63
C LYS A 268 13.44 1.64 19.27
N ASP A 269 14.37 1.27 20.15
CA ASP A 269 15.22 2.24 20.85
C ASP A 269 16.18 2.94 19.84
N ILE A 270 16.75 2.19 18.92
CA ILE A 270 17.57 2.74 17.82
C ILE A 270 16.74 3.68 16.94
N LEU A 271 15.53 3.28 16.53
CA LEU A 271 14.65 4.11 15.72
C LEU A 271 14.29 5.42 16.43
N LYS A 272 14.09 5.38 17.74
CA LYS A 272 13.82 6.57 18.57
C LYS A 272 14.92 7.62 18.44
N GLU A 273 16.17 7.21 18.53
CA GLU A 273 17.32 8.12 18.39
C GLU A 273 17.41 8.70 16.98
N HIS A 274 17.12 7.91 15.94
CA HIS A 274 17.24 8.33 14.56
C HIS A 274 16.05 9.15 14.07
N ILE A 275 14.82 8.87 14.55
CA ILE A 275 13.60 9.55 14.12
C ILE A 275 13.44 10.91 14.79
N ASP A 276 13.90 11.09 16.01
CA ASP A 276 13.89 12.40 16.69
C ASP A 276 14.68 13.48 15.91
N VAL A 277 15.71 13.08 15.17
CA VAL A 277 16.43 13.97 14.24
C VAL A 277 15.53 14.48 13.11
N PHE A 278 14.51 13.71 12.72
CA PHE A 278 13.57 14.07 11.66
C PHE A 278 12.27 14.71 12.16
N ARG A 279 12.09 14.87 13.46
CA ARG A 279 10.87 15.43 14.10
C ARG A 279 9.60 14.61 13.87
N TYR A 280 9.72 13.32 13.58
CA TYR A 280 8.60 12.41 13.41
C TYR A 280 8.51 11.45 14.59
N ARG A 281 7.33 10.88 14.77
CA ARG A 281 7.08 9.75 15.66
C ARG A 281 6.80 8.52 14.83
N PHE A 282 6.93 7.37 15.44
CA PHE A 282 6.61 6.09 14.81
C PHE A 282 5.79 5.21 15.72
N LEU A 283 5.16 4.21 15.11
CA LEU A 283 4.46 3.13 15.79
C LEU A 283 4.88 1.81 15.17
N LEU A 284 5.29 0.86 16.01
CA LEU A 284 5.69 -0.47 15.59
C LEU A 284 4.67 -1.50 16.07
N THR A 285 4.05 -2.22 15.14
CA THR A 285 3.08 -3.27 15.43
C THR A 285 3.48 -4.58 14.75
N VAL A 286 3.12 -5.70 15.37
CA VAL A 286 3.55 -7.06 14.97
C VAL A 286 2.35 -7.99 15.03
N SER A 287 2.11 -8.74 13.96
CA SER A 287 1.05 -9.75 13.89
C SER A 287 1.28 -10.93 14.85
N ASN A 288 0.34 -11.86 14.81
CA ASN A 288 0.58 -13.20 15.34
C ASN A 288 1.65 -13.94 14.51
N PHE A 289 2.15 -15.04 15.06
CA PHE A 289 3.03 -15.99 14.37
C PHE A 289 2.18 -17.03 13.64
N HIS A 290 2.31 -17.09 12.34
CA HIS A 290 1.56 -18.01 11.46
C HIS A 290 2.49 -19.08 10.90
N SER A 291 1.97 -20.30 10.71
CA SER A 291 2.76 -21.43 10.21
C SER A 291 2.87 -21.50 8.69
N ASN A 292 2.17 -20.61 7.96
CA ASN A 292 2.15 -20.60 6.50
C ASN A 292 2.25 -19.17 5.96
N TYR A 293 3.04 -18.96 4.90
CA TYR A 293 3.20 -17.66 4.25
C TYR A 293 1.90 -17.13 3.62
N THR A 294 0.98 -18.00 3.24
CA THR A 294 -0.34 -17.61 2.72
C THR A 294 -1.18 -16.84 3.74
N ALA A 295 -0.79 -16.84 5.01
CA ALA A 295 -1.42 -16.07 6.07
C ALA A 295 -0.98 -14.60 6.13
N PHE A 296 -0.02 -14.12 5.32
CA PHE A 296 0.40 -12.72 5.35
C PHE A 296 -0.74 -11.70 5.20
N PRO A 297 -1.77 -11.91 4.36
CA PRO A 297 -2.92 -10.99 4.34
C PRO A 297 -3.60 -10.86 5.71
N THR A 298 -3.79 -11.97 6.41
CA THR A 298 -4.33 -11.99 7.79
C THR A 298 -3.35 -11.36 8.77
N ALA A 299 -2.07 -11.68 8.67
CA ALA A 299 -1.02 -11.11 9.51
C ALA A 299 -0.97 -9.56 9.38
N PHE A 300 -1.06 -9.01 8.17
CA PHE A 300 -1.14 -7.57 8.00
C PHE A 300 -2.43 -6.96 8.56
N GLN A 301 -3.57 -7.65 8.48
CA GLN A 301 -4.81 -7.20 9.13
C GLN A 301 -4.64 -7.16 10.66
N GLU A 302 -4.06 -8.19 11.26
CA GLU A 302 -3.76 -8.25 12.70
C GLU A 302 -2.85 -7.07 13.12
N ALA A 303 -1.73 -6.87 12.42
CA ALA A 303 -0.82 -5.78 12.71
C ALA A 303 -1.47 -4.39 12.55
N ARG A 304 -2.34 -4.20 11.54
CA ARG A 304 -3.12 -2.96 11.37
C ARG A 304 -4.11 -2.73 12.50
N MET A 305 -4.74 -3.77 13.02
CA MET A 305 -5.66 -3.65 14.15
C MET A 305 -5.00 -3.15 15.43
N LEU A 306 -3.68 -3.24 15.54
CA LEU A 306 -2.89 -2.74 16.67
C LEU A 306 -2.50 -1.25 16.52
N ILE A 307 -2.72 -0.62 15.38
CA ILE A 307 -2.35 0.80 15.18
C ILE A 307 -2.99 1.72 16.23
N PRO A 308 -4.27 1.56 16.65
CA PRO A 308 -4.85 2.36 17.71
C PRO A 308 -4.26 2.17 19.10
N CYS A 309 -3.36 1.19 19.31
CA CYS A 309 -2.73 0.97 20.62
C CYS A 309 -2.02 2.24 21.14
N LYS A 310 -1.49 3.08 20.25
CA LYS A 310 -0.87 4.35 20.65
C LYS A 310 -1.85 5.33 21.32
N CYS A 311 -3.16 5.23 21.03
CA CYS A 311 -4.17 6.08 21.64
C CYS A 311 -4.53 5.63 23.08
N ALA A 312 -4.44 4.33 23.36
CA ALA A 312 -4.76 3.75 24.67
C ALA A 312 -3.51 3.55 25.52
N LEU A 313 -2.42 3.09 24.90
CA LEU A 313 -1.18 2.75 25.57
C LEU A 313 -0.09 3.75 25.18
N SER A 314 0.57 4.34 26.15
CA SER A 314 1.68 5.26 25.86
C SER A 314 2.86 4.52 25.24
N GLY A 315 3.41 5.05 24.15
CA GLY A 315 4.65 4.55 23.53
C GLY A 315 4.55 4.19 22.06
N GLU A 316 5.68 3.82 21.50
CA GLU A 316 5.85 3.49 20.09
C GLU A 316 5.79 1.98 19.79
N GLY A 317 5.51 1.14 20.78
CA GLY A 317 5.53 -0.32 20.70
C GLY A 317 6.91 -0.91 21.01
N PRO A 318 7.29 -2.09 20.48
CA PRO A 318 6.46 -2.93 19.62
C PRO A 318 5.21 -3.43 20.32
N PHE A 319 4.05 -3.29 19.69
CA PHE A 319 2.81 -3.90 20.14
C PHE A 319 2.62 -5.22 19.38
N LEU A 320 2.54 -6.33 20.11
CA LEU A 320 2.38 -7.66 19.54
C LEU A 320 0.92 -8.09 19.63
N TRP A 321 0.42 -8.78 18.63
CA TRP A 321 -0.95 -9.31 18.62
C TRP A 321 -1.26 -10.16 19.87
N ASN A 322 -0.27 -10.96 20.30
CA ASN A 322 -0.43 -11.87 21.43
C ASN A 322 -0.31 -11.21 22.82
N ASP A 323 0.00 -9.90 22.87
CA ASP A 323 -0.02 -9.15 24.14
C ASP A 323 -1.46 -8.84 24.60
N PHE A 324 -2.47 -9.09 23.73
CA PHE A 324 -3.86 -8.76 23.97
C PHE A 324 -4.78 -9.99 24.04
N PRO A 325 -5.98 -9.89 24.64
CA PRO A 325 -6.92 -11.00 24.79
C PRO A 325 -7.23 -11.74 23.50
N LEU A 326 -7.28 -13.08 23.57
CA LEU A 326 -7.67 -13.93 22.44
C LEU A 326 -8.86 -14.83 22.85
N PRO A 327 -9.99 -14.82 22.12
CA PRO A 327 -10.25 -13.98 20.93
C PRO A 327 -10.32 -12.48 21.28
N PRO A 328 -10.20 -11.58 20.26
CA PRO A 328 -10.39 -10.15 20.49
C PRO A 328 -11.73 -9.84 21.16
N LEU A 329 -11.72 -8.88 22.09
CA LEU A 329 -12.96 -8.42 22.73
C LEU A 329 -13.90 -7.77 21.70
N THR A 330 -15.18 -7.69 22.02
CA THR A 330 -16.19 -7.07 21.17
C THR A 330 -16.79 -5.86 21.86
N LEU A 331 -16.88 -4.74 21.11
CA LEU A 331 -17.59 -3.57 21.57
C LEU A 331 -19.08 -3.69 21.27
N PRO A 332 -19.98 -3.37 22.21
CA PRO A 332 -21.41 -3.40 21.95
C PRO A 332 -21.80 -2.42 20.84
N LYS A 333 -22.98 -2.62 20.25
CA LYS A 333 -23.50 -1.72 19.23
C LYS A 333 -23.88 -0.37 19.87
N LEU A 334 -23.28 0.70 19.37
CA LEU A 334 -23.46 2.06 19.88
C LEU A 334 -24.63 2.77 19.18
N SER A 335 -25.27 3.70 19.86
CA SER A 335 -26.40 4.51 19.34
C SER A 335 -25.96 5.71 18.47
N LEU A 336 -24.73 5.73 18.01
CA LEU A 336 -24.13 6.86 17.26
C LEU A 336 -24.93 7.28 16.03
N LYS A 337 -25.58 6.35 15.32
CA LYS A 337 -26.36 6.68 14.10
C LYS A 337 -27.54 7.61 14.38
N SER A 338 -28.30 7.36 15.47
CA SER A 338 -29.43 8.20 15.85
C SER A 338 -28.97 9.58 16.31
N GLU A 339 -27.87 9.63 17.06
CA GLU A 339 -27.32 10.86 17.58
C GLU A 339 -26.71 11.75 16.49
N CYS A 340 -25.97 11.16 15.55
CA CYS A 340 -25.44 11.89 14.37
C CYS A 340 -26.58 12.47 13.52
N ARG A 341 -27.66 11.68 13.29
CA ARG A 341 -28.83 12.16 12.53
C ARG A 341 -29.49 13.33 13.26
N ARG A 342 -29.75 13.19 14.56
CA ARG A 342 -30.33 14.26 15.36
C ARG A 342 -29.48 15.52 15.33
N ALA A 343 -28.16 15.41 15.52
CA ALA A 343 -27.25 16.56 15.46
C ALA A 343 -27.29 17.25 14.08
N ALA A 344 -27.41 16.50 13.00
CA ALA A 344 -27.54 17.08 11.66
C ALA A 344 -28.88 17.81 11.46
N GLU A 345 -29.99 17.28 11.99
CA GLU A 345 -31.35 17.88 11.91
C GLU A 345 -31.50 19.12 12.81
N THR A 346 -31.00 19.05 14.05
CA THR A 346 -31.16 20.13 15.03
C THR A 346 -30.08 21.21 14.93
N ARG A 347 -29.00 20.96 14.15
CA ARG A 347 -27.80 21.81 14.09
C ARG A 347 -27.07 21.96 15.44
N GLU A 348 -27.32 21.05 16.39
CA GLU A 348 -26.72 21.04 17.71
C GLU A 348 -25.71 19.91 17.85
N THR A 349 -24.41 20.25 17.92
CA THR A 349 -23.30 19.27 18.03
C THR A 349 -23.02 18.84 19.47
N LYS A 350 -23.44 19.63 20.45
CA LYS A 350 -23.14 19.38 21.89
C LYS A 350 -23.56 18.02 22.37
N GLN A 351 -24.73 17.53 21.92
CA GLN A 351 -25.26 16.24 22.35
C GLN A 351 -24.40 15.07 21.85
N ILE A 352 -23.93 15.13 20.59
CA ILE A 352 -23.09 14.05 20.06
C ILE A 352 -21.69 14.09 20.71
N PHE A 353 -21.16 15.25 21.05
CA PHE A 353 -19.91 15.38 21.81
C PHE A 353 -20.01 14.72 23.17
N TYR A 354 -21.14 14.97 23.87
CA TYR A 354 -21.42 14.33 25.16
C TYR A 354 -21.47 12.79 25.02
N VAL A 355 -22.15 12.29 23.97
CA VAL A 355 -22.24 10.84 23.71
C VAL A 355 -20.87 10.25 23.42
N ILE A 356 -20.02 10.92 22.65
CA ILE A 356 -18.65 10.45 22.35
C ILE A 356 -17.81 10.43 23.62
N HIS A 357 -17.88 11.49 24.42
CA HIS A 357 -17.21 11.59 25.72
C HIS A 357 -17.62 10.43 26.64
N ASP A 358 -18.92 10.27 26.87
CA ASP A 358 -19.49 9.21 27.71
C ASP A 358 -19.07 7.81 27.25
N LEU A 359 -19.09 7.55 25.93
CA LEU A 359 -18.67 6.29 25.37
C LEU A 359 -17.17 6.00 25.58
N ILE A 360 -16.31 7.00 25.39
CA ILE A 360 -14.86 6.82 25.58
C ILE A 360 -14.55 6.66 27.08
N GLU A 361 -15.17 7.43 27.94
CA GLU A 361 -14.99 7.35 29.37
C GLU A 361 -15.51 6.02 29.93
N THR A 362 -16.74 5.63 29.59
CA THR A 362 -17.37 4.38 30.03
C THR A 362 -16.58 3.14 29.58
N HIS A 363 -15.99 3.17 28.39
CA HIS A 363 -15.25 2.04 27.82
C HIS A 363 -13.72 2.19 27.94
N SER A 364 -13.23 3.21 28.64
CA SER A 364 -11.79 3.46 28.77
C SER A 364 -11.00 2.26 29.27
N THR A 365 -11.50 1.57 30.30
CA THR A 365 -10.86 0.35 30.84
C THR A 365 -10.80 -0.76 29.79
N LEU A 366 -11.85 -0.91 28.97
CA LEU A 366 -11.88 -1.89 27.87
C LEU A 366 -10.87 -1.52 26.78
N PHE A 367 -10.78 -0.25 26.41
CA PHE A 367 -9.80 0.24 25.43
C PHE A 367 -8.35 0.07 25.92
N LEU A 368 -8.10 0.20 27.21
CA LEU A 368 -6.79 -0.08 27.81
C LEU A 368 -6.49 -1.58 27.83
N THR A 369 -7.50 -2.43 28.00
CA THR A 369 -7.34 -3.89 28.02
C THR A 369 -7.15 -4.46 26.61
N ASP A 370 -7.96 -3.97 25.66
CA ASP A 370 -7.88 -4.37 24.25
C ASP A 370 -8.03 -3.14 23.32
N PRO A 371 -6.95 -2.44 23.02
CA PRO A 371 -6.98 -1.23 22.16
C PRO A 371 -7.53 -1.47 20.76
N ARG A 372 -7.62 -2.72 20.30
CA ARG A 372 -8.24 -3.07 19.00
C ARG A 372 -9.72 -2.70 18.95
N LEU A 373 -10.36 -2.56 20.10
CA LEU A 373 -11.76 -2.10 20.21
C LEU A 373 -11.95 -0.67 19.68
N ILE A 374 -10.90 0.16 19.70
CA ILE A 374 -10.92 1.50 19.10
C ILE A 374 -11.26 1.43 17.61
N ASN A 375 -10.78 0.41 16.88
CA ASN A 375 -11.17 0.21 15.48
C ASN A 375 -12.67 -0.04 15.33
N SER A 376 -13.26 -0.81 16.26
CA SER A 376 -14.72 -1.08 16.26
C SER A 376 -15.52 0.19 16.58
N PHE A 377 -15.04 0.99 17.53
CA PHE A 377 -15.63 2.30 17.85
C PHE A 377 -15.58 3.23 16.64
N LEU A 378 -14.41 3.41 16.03
CA LEU A 378 -14.24 4.26 14.85
C LEU A 378 -15.10 3.79 13.68
N ARG A 379 -15.17 2.49 13.42
CA ARG A 379 -16.03 1.95 12.38
C ARG A 379 -17.48 2.35 12.61
N GLN A 380 -18.00 2.19 13.82
CA GLN A 380 -19.36 2.57 14.14
C GLN A 380 -19.60 4.08 14.01
N LEU A 381 -18.61 4.90 14.37
CA LEU A 381 -18.65 6.35 14.21
C LEU A 381 -18.70 6.75 12.73
N PHE A 382 -17.82 6.20 11.91
CA PHE A 382 -17.76 6.52 10.47
C PHE A 382 -18.98 5.97 9.71
N ASP A 383 -19.53 4.82 10.11
CA ASP A 383 -20.82 4.33 9.60
C ASP A 383 -21.97 5.29 9.93
N ALA A 384 -21.93 5.92 11.11
CA ALA A 384 -22.93 6.91 11.49
C ALA A 384 -22.78 8.21 10.68
N ILE A 385 -21.55 8.68 10.47
CA ILE A 385 -21.23 9.84 9.62
C ILE A 385 -21.70 9.58 8.18
N TRP A 386 -21.43 8.40 7.65
CA TRP A 386 -21.84 8.03 6.29
C TRP A 386 -23.35 8.13 6.09
N VAL A 387 -24.13 7.71 7.05
CA VAL A 387 -25.61 7.77 6.96
C VAL A 387 -26.13 9.20 6.79
N ILE A 388 -25.47 10.20 7.40
CA ILE A 388 -25.93 11.61 7.32
C ILE A 388 -25.35 12.35 6.09
N ALA A 389 -24.25 11.87 5.54
CA ALA A 389 -23.49 12.61 4.51
C ALA A 389 -23.36 11.85 3.18
N SER A 390 -23.94 10.65 3.04
CA SER A 390 -23.83 9.82 1.83
C SER A 390 -24.43 10.42 0.56
N ASN A 391 -25.31 11.40 0.68
CA ASN A 391 -25.92 12.11 -0.44
C ASN A 391 -25.05 13.24 -1.00
N HIS A 392 -23.91 13.54 -0.36
CA HIS A 392 -23.03 14.65 -0.72
C HIS A 392 -21.81 14.12 -1.50
N THR A 393 -21.52 14.73 -2.65
CA THR A 393 -20.49 14.27 -3.60
C THR A 393 -19.06 14.38 -3.08
N TRP A 394 -18.81 15.24 -2.08
CA TRP A 394 -17.48 15.46 -1.50
C TRP A 394 -17.09 14.41 -0.45
N LEU A 395 -18.07 13.66 0.09
CA LEU A 395 -17.79 12.60 1.05
C LEU A 395 -17.95 11.23 0.36
N THR A 396 -16.84 10.63 0.01
CA THR A 396 -16.77 9.29 -0.59
C THR A 396 -16.33 8.27 0.46
N PRO A 397 -16.58 6.97 0.25
CA PRO A 397 -16.04 5.92 1.13
C PRO A 397 -14.53 6.00 1.30
N ASP A 398 -13.80 6.33 0.24
CA ASP A 398 -12.33 6.50 0.28
C ASP A 398 -11.94 7.70 1.14
N ALA A 399 -12.67 8.81 1.05
CA ALA A 399 -12.44 9.99 1.89
C ALA A 399 -12.63 9.66 3.39
N LEU A 400 -13.67 8.88 3.72
CA LEU A 400 -13.90 8.43 5.10
C LEU A 400 -12.79 7.51 5.61
N LEU A 401 -12.29 6.60 4.79
CA LEU A 401 -11.18 5.72 5.16
C LEU A 401 -9.90 6.52 5.43
N ILE A 402 -9.62 7.51 4.61
CA ILE A 402 -8.49 8.44 4.79
C ILE A 402 -8.66 9.24 6.09
N MET A 403 -9.86 9.78 6.35
CA MET A 403 -10.16 10.51 7.58
C MET A 403 -9.99 9.62 8.82
N GLN A 404 -10.44 8.37 8.79
CA GLN A 404 -10.25 7.41 9.87
C GLN A 404 -8.76 7.17 10.15
N LYS A 405 -7.98 6.88 9.11
CA LYS A 405 -6.53 6.69 9.22
C LYS A 405 -5.86 7.91 9.84
N TYR A 406 -6.25 9.09 9.36
CA TYR A 406 -5.70 10.36 9.81
C TYR A 406 -6.05 10.66 11.26
N LEU A 407 -7.30 10.44 11.66
CA LEU A 407 -7.77 10.65 13.03
C LEU A 407 -6.96 9.83 14.03
N VAL A 408 -6.71 8.56 13.74
CA VAL A 408 -5.84 7.73 14.57
C VAL A 408 -4.40 8.26 14.55
N SER A 409 -3.89 8.68 13.38
CA SER A 409 -2.51 9.19 13.26
C SER A 409 -2.24 10.44 14.09
N CYS A 410 -3.24 11.33 14.20
CA CYS A 410 -3.14 12.59 14.99
C CYS A 410 -3.41 12.41 16.49
N SER A 411 -3.90 11.24 16.93
CA SER A 411 -4.26 11.00 18.32
C SER A 411 -3.16 10.23 19.04
N SER A 412 -2.67 10.78 20.16
CA SER A 412 -1.64 10.16 21.02
C SER A 412 -2.18 9.65 22.35
N SER A 413 -3.47 9.92 22.62
CA SER A 413 -4.20 9.49 23.81
C SER A 413 -5.68 9.29 23.51
N LEU A 414 -6.42 8.65 24.41
CA LEU A 414 -7.89 8.56 24.31
C LEU A 414 -8.52 9.94 24.35
N HIS A 415 -7.98 10.86 25.11
CA HIS A 415 -8.44 12.25 25.18
C HIS A 415 -8.22 12.98 23.84
N ASP A 416 -7.04 12.81 23.20
CA ASP A 416 -6.81 13.37 21.87
C ASP A 416 -7.74 12.74 20.84
N LEU A 417 -7.99 11.42 20.93
CA LEU A 417 -8.92 10.73 20.05
C LEU A 417 -10.33 11.30 20.16
N GLU A 418 -10.84 11.51 21.39
CA GLU A 418 -12.11 12.15 21.67
C GLU A 418 -12.20 13.53 21.04
N LYS A 419 -11.23 14.41 21.37
CA LYS A 419 -11.15 15.76 20.83
C LYS A 419 -11.16 15.79 19.31
N ASN A 420 -10.34 14.94 18.69
CA ASN A 420 -10.24 14.84 17.24
C ASN A 420 -11.51 14.29 16.58
N CYS A 421 -12.22 13.35 17.22
CA CYS A 421 -13.54 12.87 16.78
C CYS A 421 -14.56 14.02 16.80
N CYS A 422 -14.60 14.79 17.86
CA CYS A 422 -15.53 15.94 18.00
C CYS A 422 -15.25 17.02 16.94
N GLN A 423 -13.98 17.37 16.72
CA GLN A 423 -13.58 18.35 15.69
C GLN A 423 -13.93 17.87 14.28
N LEU A 424 -13.72 16.57 13.98
CA LEU A 424 -14.08 15.97 12.70
C LEU A 424 -15.59 16.11 12.44
N ILE A 425 -16.41 15.73 13.41
CA ILE A 425 -17.88 15.78 13.29
C ILE A 425 -18.34 17.21 13.11
N ASP A 426 -17.82 18.14 13.90
CA ASP A 426 -18.16 19.56 13.78
C ASP A 426 -17.84 20.11 12.38
N SER A 427 -16.65 19.81 11.87
CA SER A 427 -16.23 20.20 10.51
C SER A 427 -17.13 19.64 9.42
N ILE A 428 -17.57 18.38 9.55
CA ILE A 428 -18.50 17.75 8.63
C ILE A 428 -19.88 18.40 8.70
N LEU A 429 -20.43 18.60 9.89
CA LEU A 429 -21.75 19.20 10.08
C LEU A 429 -21.80 20.66 9.60
N VAL A 430 -20.78 21.46 9.89
CA VAL A 430 -20.67 22.85 9.39
C VAL A 430 -20.65 22.87 7.85
N ARG A 431 -19.99 21.91 7.20
CA ARG A 431 -19.95 21.84 5.75
C ARG A 431 -21.31 21.44 5.16
N LEU A 432 -21.99 20.46 5.75
CA LEU A 432 -23.36 20.07 5.37
C LEU A 432 -24.32 21.24 5.46
N GLN A 433 -24.19 22.09 6.50
CA GLN A 433 -25.03 23.27 6.68
C GLN A 433 -24.80 24.32 5.60
N LYS A 434 -23.55 24.62 5.25
CA LYS A 434 -23.20 25.58 4.19
C LYS A 434 -23.75 25.19 2.83
N GLU A 435 -23.80 23.90 2.51
CA GLU A 435 -24.39 23.43 1.23
C GLU A 435 -25.92 23.61 1.22
N VAL A 436 -26.60 23.36 2.33
CA VAL A 436 -28.05 23.58 2.46
C VAL A 436 -28.40 25.07 2.34
N ASP A 437 -27.58 25.95 2.93
CA ASP A 437 -27.81 27.41 2.90
C ASP A 437 -27.44 28.03 1.53
N SER A 438 -26.73 27.28 0.64
CA SER A 438 -26.32 27.71 -0.70
C SER A 438 -27.23 27.20 -1.84
N THR A 439 -28.16 26.29 -1.53
CA THR A 439 -29.20 25.78 -2.45
C THR A 439 -30.54 26.43 -2.15
#